data_457d684ac5f06723573a32f918e695f8
#
_entry.id   457d684ac5f06723573a32f918e695f8
#
_cell.length_a   1.000
_cell.length_b   1.000
_cell.length_c   1.000
_cell.angle_alpha   90.00
_cell.angle_beta   90.00
_cell.angle_gamma   90.00
#
_symmetry.space_group_name_H-M   'P 1'
#
loop_
_entity.id
_entity.type
_entity.pdbx_description
1 polymer ?
#
loop_
_entity_poly.entity_id
_entity_poly.type
_entity_poly.pdbx_seq_one_letter_code
_entity_poly.pdbx_strand_id
1 'polypeptide(L)'
;RTWMGAAARGEAFVLMGGDCAETFAEATADHVRLKIQTLLQMAVVLTYGASLPVIKVGRIAGQYAKPRSSAMETRDGVTLPSYRGDAVNSFEFTPEAREPDPQRLLSLYNHAASTLNLIRAFTKGGYADLRQVHRWNQGFMSNPAYARYESLAEDIHRAIKFMGAAGVDFETLRDVDLYSSHEALLLEYESAMTRIDSRTGEPYNTSAHFLWAGERTREEEGAHIELLSRVRNPIGVKLGPSTTPDQMLILIDRLNPDGEEGRLSFITRMGAERIREVLPPLLE
;
A
#
# COMPACT_ATOMS: atom_id res chain seq x y z
N ARG A 1 -11.36 -8.14 0.01
CA ARG A 1 -12.55 -7.37 -0.33
C ARG A 1 -13.44 -7.14 0.89
N THR A 2 -13.80 -8.14 1.67
CA THR A 2 -14.67 -8.02 2.87
C THR A 2 -14.27 -6.86 3.79
N TRP A 3 -12.97 -6.73 4.11
CA TRP A 3 -12.48 -5.62 4.94
C TRP A 3 -12.60 -4.24 4.28
N MET A 4 -12.41 -4.16 2.95
CA MET A 4 -12.59 -2.90 2.23
C MET A 4 -14.07 -2.51 2.16
N GLY A 5 -14.98 -3.48 2.07
CA GLY A 5 -16.42 -3.26 2.21
C GLY A 5 -16.79 -2.75 3.60
N ALA A 6 -16.23 -3.34 4.67
CA ALA A 6 -16.43 -2.84 6.03
C ALA A 6 -15.96 -1.37 6.17
N ALA A 7 -14.84 -1.01 5.55
CA ALA A 7 -14.37 0.38 5.54
C ALA A 7 -15.34 1.32 4.81
N ALA A 8 -15.93 0.88 3.70
CA ALA A 8 -16.93 1.66 2.96
C ALA A 8 -18.21 1.93 3.79
N ARG A 9 -18.57 1.02 4.68
CA ARG A 9 -19.70 1.18 5.62
C ARG A 9 -19.33 1.94 6.90
N GLY A 10 -18.08 2.41 7.06
CA GLY A 10 -17.62 3.08 8.28
C GLY A 10 -17.35 2.14 9.47
N GLU A 11 -17.28 0.84 9.24
CA GLU A 11 -17.05 -0.21 10.25
C GLU A 11 -15.56 -0.52 10.47
N ALA A 12 -14.68 0.02 9.64
CA ALA A 12 -13.24 -0.14 9.72
C ALA A 12 -12.51 1.08 9.12
N PHE A 13 -11.24 1.24 9.46
CA PHE A 13 -10.38 2.28 8.91
C PHE A 13 -9.25 1.65 8.07
N VAL A 14 -8.95 2.20 6.90
CA VAL A 14 -7.83 1.75 6.06
C VAL A 14 -6.61 2.60 6.32
N LEU A 15 -5.57 2.00 6.87
CA LEU A 15 -4.25 2.60 6.97
C LEU A 15 -3.37 2.06 5.84
N MET A 16 -3.10 2.88 4.84
CA MET A 16 -2.15 2.56 3.76
C MET A 16 -0.90 3.40 3.90
N GLY A 17 0.27 2.76 3.97
CA GLY A 17 1.56 3.44 4.13
C GLY A 17 2.72 2.65 3.58
N GLY A 18 3.85 3.33 3.35
CA GLY A 18 5.09 2.75 2.84
C GLY A 18 5.84 3.70 1.92
N ASP A 19 6.82 3.20 1.20
CA ASP A 19 7.70 4.04 0.38
C ASP A 19 7.03 4.56 -0.90
N CYS A 20 7.46 5.71 -1.34
CA CYS A 20 7.03 6.25 -2.65
C CYS A 20 7.53 5.37 -3.81
N ALA A 21 8.76 4.87 -3.69
CA ALA A 21 9.35 3.82 -4.51
C ALA A 21 10.32 3.03 -3.63
N GLU A 22 10.25 1.72 -3.70
CA GLU A 22 11.21 0.82 -3.06
C GLU A 22 12.48 0.73 -3.92
N THR A 23 13.61 0.44 -3.27
CA THR A 23 14.87 0.14 -3.95
C THR A 23 15.32 -1.28 -3.64
N PHE A 24 16.06 -1.90 -4.55
CA PHE A 24 16.61 -3.25 -4.30
C PHE A 24 17.58 -3.25 -3.11
N ALA A 25 18.32 -2.17 -2.92
CA ALA A 25 19.25 -2.02 -1.80
C ALA A 25 18.55 -1.99 -0.44
N GLU A 26 17.31 -1.50 -0.39
CA GLU A 26 16.51 -1.43 0.84
C GLU A 26 15.63 -2.67 1.07
N ALA A 27 15.63 -3.64 0.17
CA ALA A 27 14.89 -4.89 0.32
C ALA A 27 15.60 -5.84 1.30
N THR A 28 15.94 -5.36 2.50
CA THR A 28 16.61 -6.08 3.57
C THR A 28 15.64 -6.45 4.69
N ALA A 29 15.97 -7.50 5.45
CA ALA A 29 15.15 -7.94 6.58
C ALA A 29 14.91 -6.82 7.61
N ASP A 30 15.93 -5.99 7.87
CA ASP A 30 15.81 -4.89 8.83
C ASP A 30 14.88 -3.78 8.33
N HIS A 31 14.99 -3.37 7.06
CA HIS A 31 14.08 -2.37 6.49
C HIS A 31 12.64 -2.88 6.45
N VAL A 32 12.41 -4.13 6.01
CA VAL A 32 11.08 -4.75 6.02
C VAL A 32 10.50 -4.77 7.44
N ARG A 33 11.31 -5.19 8.43
CA ARG A 33 10.93 -5.23 9.83
C ARG A 33 10.52 -3.84 10.35
N LEU A 34 11.32 -2.80 10.07
CA LEU A 34 11.05 -1.43 10.53
C LEU A 34 9.80 -0.83 9.86
N LYS A 35 9.56 -1.10 8.59
CA LYS A 35 8.32 -0.69 7.89
C LYS A 35 7.08 -1.33 8.52
N ILE A 36 7.11 -2.64 8.76
CA ILE A 36 6.03 -3.35 9.44
C ILE A 36 5.81 -2.78 10.84
N GLN A 37 6.88 -2.59 11.60
CA GLN A 37 6.81 -2.02 12.94
C GLN A 37 6.12 -0.66 12.93
N THR A 38 6.51 0.25 12.04
CA THR A 38 5.91 1.58 11.91
C THR A 38 4.41 1.50 11.59
N LEU A 39 4.01 0.68 10.61
CA LEU A 39 2.61 0.51 10.27
C LEU A 39 1.78 -0.05 11.44
N LEU A 40 2.32 -1.01 12.18
CA LEU A 40 1.64 -1.61 13.33
C LEU A 40 1.52 -0.63 14.50
N GLN A 41 2.55 0.17 14.76
CA GLN A 41 2.50 1.23 15.78
C GLN A 41 1.42 2.26 15.45
N MET A 42 1.35 2.73 14.20
CA MET A 42 0.30 3.64 13.74
C MET A 42 -1.09 2.99 13.84
N ALA A 43 -1.21 1.71 13.46
CA ALA A 43 -2.48 1.00 13.53
C ALA A 43 -3.02 0.87 14.96
N VAL A 44 -2.16 0.59 15.94
CA VAL A 44 -2.58 0.50 17.37
C VAL A 44 -3.12 1.85 17.86
N VAL A 45 -2.43 2.94 17.53
CA VAL A 45 -2.88 4.30 17.90
C VAL A 45 -4.24 4.62 17.27
N LEU A 46 -4.38 4.34 15.98
CA LEU A 46 -5.63 4.58 15.25
C LEU A 46 -6.77 3.70 15.76
N THR A 47 -6.51 2.42 16.02
CA THR A 47 -7.50 1.50 16.58
C THR A 47 -8.02 2.00 17.92
N TYR A 48 -7.12 2.43 18.80
CA TYR A 48 -7.49 2.96 20.10
C TYR A 48 -8.26 4.29 19.96
N GLY A 49 -7.72 5.24 19.16
CA GLY A 49 -8.30 6.57 19.03
C GLY A 49 -9.65 6.61 18.31
N ALA A 50 -9.85 5.74 17.32
CA ALA A 50 -11.09 5.68 16.54
C ALA A 50 -12.08 4.63 17.06
N SER A 51 -11.64 3.70 17.93
CA SER A 51 -12.42 2.53 18.37
C SER A 51 -12.94 1.68 17.19
N LEU A 52 -12.15 1.64 16.10
CA LEU A 52 -12.45 0.89 14.88
C LEU A 52 -11.31 -0.08 14.55
N PRO A 53 -11.60 -1.23 13.95
CA PRO A 53 -10.56 -2.08 13.35
C PRO A 53 -9.77 -1.31 12.28
N VAL A 54 -8.45 -1.47 12.28
CA VAL A 54 -7.57 -0.85 11.28
C VAL A 54 -7.06 -1.91 10.31
N ILE A 55 -7.39 -1.73 9.03
CA ILE A 55 -6.92 -2.54 7.91
C ILE A 55 -5.54 -2.01 7.51
N LYS A 56 -4.51 -2.82 7.73
CA LYS A 56 -3.12 -2.42 7.47
C LYS A 56 -2.72 -2.84 6.06
N VAL A 57 -2.50 -1.86 5.19
CA VAL A 57 -2.09 -2.05 3.80
C VAL A 57 -0.71 -1.43 3.62
N GLY A 58 0.30 -2.28 3.49
CA GLY A 58 1.67 -1.84 3.23
C GLY A 58 1.89 -1.58 1.74
N ARG A 59 2.39 -0.41 1.41
CA ARG A 59 3.00 -0.15 0.10
C ARG A 59 4.41 -0.73 0.14
N ILE A 60 4.48 -2.03 -0.09
CA ILE A 60 5.67 -2.87 0.14
C ILE A 60 5.63 -4.10 -0.76
N ALA A 61 6.79 -4.61 -1.11
CA ALA A 61 6.99 -5.84 -1.89
C ALA A 61 6.54 -5.74 -3.37
N GLY A 62 6.67 -4.55 -3.96
CA GLY A 62 6.30 -4.39 -5.38
C GLY A 62 6.44 -2.99 -5.94
N GLN A 63 6.61 -1.97 -5.10
CA GLN A 63 6.67 -0.58 -5.57
C GLN A 63 8.07 -0.20 -6.09
N TYR A 64 8.66 -1.02 -6.96
CA TYR A 64 9.98 -0.78 -7.56
C TYR A 64 9.92 -0.01 -8.88
N ALA A 65 8.73 0.38 -9.33
CA ALA A 65 8.53 1.25 -10.47
C ALA A 65 7.93 2.59 -10.04
N LYS A 66 8.31 3.67 -10.73
CA LYS A 66 7.89 5.03 -10.41
C LYS A 66 7.44 5.78 -11.66
N PRO A 67 6.19 6.27 -11.72
CA PRO A 67 5.77 7.14 -12.81
C PRO A 67 6.51 8.47 -12.72
N ARG A 68 6.95 8.99 -13.87
CA ARG A 68 7.67 10.27 -13.97
C ARG A 68 6.88 11.25 -14.82
N SER A 69 6.91 12.52 -14.43
CA SER A 69 6.30 13.60 -15.22
C SER A 69 7.12 13.98 -16.44
N SER A 70 8.45 13.74 -16.41
CA SER A 70 9.35 13.95 -17.54
C SER A 70 10.07 12.66 -17.89
N ALA A 71 10.23 12.41 -19.18
CA ALA A 71 11.01 11.28 -19.69
C ALA A 71 12.52 11.45 -19.42
N MET A 72 12.97 12.70 -19.33
CA MET A 72 14.38 13.08 -19.17
C MET A 72 14.56 13.91 -17.90
N GLU A 73 15.73 13.85 -17.30
CA GLU A 73 16.18 14.76 -16.24
C GLU A 73 17.55 15.34 -16.56
N THR A 74 17.79 16.59 -16.16
CA THR A 74 19.05 17.30 -16.41
C THR A 74 19.73 17.62 -15.08
N ARG A 75 21.00 17.28 -14.95
CA ARG A 75 21.88 17.63 -13.82
C ARG A 75 23.20 18.15 -14.37
N ASP A 76 23.65 19.29 -13.89
CA ASP A 76 24.93 19.91 -14.26
C ASP A 76 25.16 19.98 -15.80
N GLY A 77 24.10 20.29 -16.55
CA GLY A 77 24.14 20.41 -18.00
C GLY A 77 24.11 19.07 -18.79
N VAL A 78 24.12 17.94 -18.10
CA VAL A 78 23.95 16.62 -18.72
C VAL A 78 22.48 16.20 -18.65
N THR A 79 21.92 15.73 -19.76
CA THR A 79 20.54 15.26 -19.85
C THR A 79 20.50 13.77 -20.10
N LEU A 80 19.86 13.03 -19.20
CA LEU A 80 19.71 11.57 -19.27
C LEU A 80 18.25 11.15 -19.05
N PRO A 81 17.88 9.90 -19.41
CA PRO A 81 16.57 9.34 -19.05
C PRO A 81 16.31 9.45 -17.55
N SER A 82 15.09 9.78 -17.19
CA SER A 82 14.68 9.84 -15.78
C SER A 82 14.80 8.48 -15.08
N TYR A 83 15.19 8.48 -13.81
CA TYR A 83 15.07 7.28 -12.97
C TYR A 83 13.59 6.88 -12.82
N ARG A 84 13.26 5.69 -13.26
CA ARG A 84 11.88 5.14 -13.28
C ARG A 84 11.62 4.07 -12.24
N GLY A 85 12.55 3.89 -11.31
CA GLY A 85 12.55 2.84 -10.30
C GLY A 85 13.44 1.66 -10.66
N ASP A 86 13.86 0.93 -9.65
CA ASP A 86 14.85 -0.15 -9.81
C ASP A 86 14.37 -1.30 -10.71
N ALA A 87 13.05 -1.43 -10.90
CA ALA A 87 12.50 -2.38 -11.87
C ALA A 87 12.77 -2.01 -13.33
N VAL A 88 13.17 -0.77 -13.61
CA VAL A 88 13.37 -0.26 -14.98
C VAL A 88 14.81 0.09 -15.24
N ASN A 89 15.41 0.93 -14.39
CA ASN A 89 16.79 1.42 -14.53
C ASN A 89 17.40 1.75 -13.16
N SER A 90 18.68 2.09 -13.12
CA SER A 90 19.38 2.38 -11.86
C SER A 90 19.31 3.86 -11.47
N PHE A 91 19.53 4.13 -10.18
CA PHE A 91 19.44 5.48 -9.62
C PHE A 91 20.63 6.37 -10.00
N GLU A 92 21.79 5.77 -10.24
CA GLU A 92 23.01 6.49 -10.61
C GLU A 92 22.79 7.33 -11.87
N PHE A 93 23.42 8.52 -11.89
CA PHE A 93 23.25 9.45 -13.00
C PHE A 93 24.35 9.28 -14.03
N THR A 94 24.38 8.11 -14.70
CA THR A 94 25.23 7.79 -15.83
C THR A 94 24.42 7.26 -17.01
N PRO A 95 24.89 7.39 -18.26
CA PRO A 95 24.16 6.86 -19.41
C PRO A 95 23.81 5.37 -19.26
N GLU A 96 24.78 4.56 -18.85
CA GLU A 96 24.62 3.10 -18.70
C GLU A 96 23.62 2.75 -17.61
N ALA A 97 23.66 3.45 -16.47
CA ALA A 97 22.75 3.22 -15.35
C ALA A 97 21.29 3.60 -15.67
N ARG A 98 21.10 4.57 -16.55
CA ARG A 98 19.78 5.06 -16.97
C ARG A 98 19.18 4.32 -18.15
N GLU A 99 19.92 3.43 -18.78
CA GLU A 99 19.40 2.53 -19.81
C GLU A 99 18.40 1.54 -19.19
N PRO A 100 17.18 1.40 -19.76
CA PRO A 100 16.23 0.40 -19.27
C PRO A 100 16.76 -1.03 -19.50
N ASP A 101 16.66 -1.86 -18.45
CA ASP A 101 17.10 -3.26 -18.49
C ASP A 101 15.94 -4.20 -18.11
N PRO A 102 15.41 -5.01 -19.06
CA PRO A 102 14.35 -5.96 -18.80
C PRO A 102 14.70 -7.05 -17.76
N GLN A 103 15.98 -7.36 -17.55
CA GLN A 103 16.42 -8.33 -16.53
C GLN A 103 16.11 -7.86 -15.12
N ARG A 104 15.92 -6.58 -14.92
CA ARG A 104 15.51 -5.99 -13.63
C ARG A 104 14.11 -6.44 -13.18
N LEU A 105 13.25 -6.89 -14.09
CA LEU A 105 11.97 -7.51 -13.74
C LEU A 105 12.12 -8.85 -12.99
N LEU A 106 13.16 -9.62 -13.31
CA LEU A 106 13.48 -10.84 -12.55
C LEU A 106 14.00 -10.49 -11.15
N SER A 107 14.81 -9.45 -11.05
CA SER A 107 15.28 -8.92 -9.77
C SER A 107 14.10 -8.41 -8.92
N LEU A 108 13.17 -7.66 -9.52
CA LEU A 108 11.92 -7.24 -8.89
C LEU A 108 11.15 -8.43 -8.32
N TYR A 109 10.93 -9.48 -9.13
CA TYR A 109 10.23 -10.69 -8.70
C TYR A 109 10.90 -11.34 -7.48
N ASN A 110 12.22 -11.50 -7.50
CA ASN A 110 12.97 -12.12 -6.41
C ASN A 110 12.90 -11.30 -5.12
N HIS A 111 13.09 -9.97 -5.21
CA HIS A 111 12.98 -9.08 -4.05
C HIS A 111 11.55 -9.04 -3.49
N ALA A 112 10.55 -8.94 -4.35
CA ALA A 112 9.15 -8.93 -3.95
C ALA A 112 8.76 -10.25 -3.25
N ALA A 113 9.12 -11.41 -3.82
CA ALA A 113 8.83 -12.71 -3.25
C ALA A 113 9.51 -12.90 -1.88
N SER A 114 10.79 -12.53 -1.75
CA SER A 114 11.53 -12.58 -0.49
C SER A 114 10.91 -11.67 0.57
N THR A 115 10.54 -10.44 0.20
CA THR A 115 9.89 -9.48 1.08
C THR A 115 8.52 -9.97 1.54
N LEU A 116 7.69 -10.51 0.66
CA LEU A 116 6.39 -11.11 1.02
C LEU A 116 6.55 -12.28 2.00
N ASN A 117 7.58 -13.11 1.82
CA ASN A 117 7.86 -14.20 2.74
C ASN A 117 8.28 -13.69 4.13
N LEU A 118 9.13 -12.65 4.20
CA LEU A 118 9.49 -12.00 5.46
C LEU A 118 8.27 -11.36 6.15
N ILE A 119 7.41 -10.67 5.41
CA ILE A 119 6.17 -10.11 5.94
C ILE A 119 5.33 -11.21 6.59
N ARG A 120 5.14 -12.34 5.91
CA ARG A 120 4.40 -13.48 6.46
C ARG A 120 5.04 -14.03 7.73
N ALA A 121 6.37 -14.17 7.76
CA ALA A 121 7.09 -14.64 8.92
C ALA A 121 6.92 -13.69 10.12
N PHE A 122 6.98 -12.38 9.90
CA PHE A 122 6.80 -11.39 10.96
C PHE A 122 5.35 -11.26 11.45
N THR A 123 4.38 -11.39 10.58
CA THR A 123 2.96 -11.20 10.92
C THR A 123 2.29 -12.46 11.47
N LYS A 124 2.80 -13.66 11.13
CA LYS A 124 2.26 -14.94 11.59
C LYS A 124 3.13 -15.63 12.65
N GLY A 125 4.36 -15.16 12.85
CA GLY A 125 5.32 -15.72 13.81
C GLY A 125 5.23 -15.14 15.23
N GLY A 126 4.23 -14.32 15.54
CA GLY A 126 4.08 -13.67 16.86
C GLY A 126 4.98 -12.45 17.10
N TYR A 127 5.80 -12.05 16.12
CA TYR A 127 6.59 -10.82 16.21
C TYR A 127 5.70 -9.57 16.26
N ALA A 128 4.55 -9.60 15.63
CA ALA A 128 3.58 -8.52 15.54
C ALA A 128 2.50 -8.55 16.64
N ASP A 129 2.69 -9.34 17.69
CA ASP A 129 1.79 -9.39 18.87
C ASP A 129 1.52 -7.98 19.42
N LEU A 130 0.29 -7.69 19.77
CA LEU A 130 -0.16 -6.38 20.27
C LEU A 130 0.67 -5.88 21.47
N ARG A 131 1.10 -6.80 22.36
CA ARG A 131 1.96 -6.48 23.51
C ARG A 131 3.36 -6.07 23.06
N GLN A 132 3.86 -6.68 21.99
CA GLN A 132 5.15 -6.31 21.41
C GLN A 132 5.09 -4.93 20.74
N VAL A 133 4.04 -4.66 19.98
CA VAL A 133 3.82 -3.35 19.34
C VAL A 133 3.73 -2.25 20.41
N HIS A 134 3.03 -2.51 21.52
CA HIS A 134 2.98 -1.57 22.64
C HIS A 134 4.37 -1.30 23.24
N ARG A 135 5.21 -2.33 23.43
CA ARG A 135 6.60 -2.15 23.90
C ARG A 135 7.46 -1.32 22.94
N TRP A 136 7.26 -1.46 21.64
CA TRP A 136 7.96 -0.61 20.65
C TRP A 136 7.55 0.86 20.82
N ASN A 137 6.28 1.14 21.09
CA ASN A 137 5.80 2.49 21.36
C ASN A 137 6.47 3.09 22.62
N GLN A 138 6.69 2.29 23.66
CA GLN A 138 7.41 2.73 24.84
C GLN A 138 8.88 3.08 24.56
N GLY A 139 9.52 2.43 23.59
CA GLY A 139 10.89 2.77 23.15
C GLY A 139 11.04 4.16 22.54
N PHE A 140 9.92 4.84 22.23
CA PHE A 140 9.88 6.20 21.69
C PHE A 140 9.91 7.31 22.76
N MET A 141 9.99 6.97 24.03
CA MET A 141 9.88 7.89 25.18
C MET A 141 10.91 9.03 25.18
N SER A 142 12.08 8.83 24.59
CA SER A 142 13.11 9.88 24.48
C SER A 142 12.85 10.95 23.43
N ASN A 143 11.82 10.76 22.56
CA ASN A 143 11.48 11.72 21.53
C ASN A 143 10.65 12.88 22.12
N PRO A 144 10.96 14.15 21.78
CA PRO A 144 10.17 15.31 22.26
C PRO A 144 8.67 15.25 21.93
N ALA A 145 8.28 14.54 20.87
CA ALA A 145 6.88 14.33 20.54
C ALA A 145 6.16 13.36 21.48
N TYR A 146 6.90 12.57 22.28
CA TYR A 146 6.34 11.57 23.21
C TYR A 146 5.41 12.21 24.24
N ALA A 147 5.72 13.40 24.74
CA ALA A 147 4.89 14.10 25.73
C ALA A 147 3.42 14.30 25.28
N ARG A 148 3.19 14.40 23.96
CA ARG A 148 1.83 14.46 23.39
C ARG A 148 1.16 13.09 23.27
N TYR A 149 1.93 12.05 23.35
CA TYR A 149 1.49 10.65 23.16
C TYR A 149 1.42 9.89 24.49
N GLU A 150 2.05 10.38 25.55
CA GLU A 150 2.24 9.68 26.83
C GLU A 150 0.91 9.19 27.44
N SER A 151 -0.10 10.06 27.52
CA SER A 151 -1.41 9.67 28.08
C SER A 151 -2.07 8.57 27.26
N LEU A 152 -1.98 8.64 25.93
CA LEU A 152 -2.51 7.62 25.05
C LEU A 152 -1.77 6.28 25.21
N ALA A 153 -0.42 6.30 25.37
CA ALA A 153 0.35 5.11 25.62
C ALA A 153 -0.02 4.44 26.95
N GLU A 154 -0.27 5.23 27.99
CA GLU A 154 -0.75 4.74 29.29
C GLU A 154 -2.15 4.13 29.21
N ASP A 155 -3.06 4.75 28.47
CA ASP A 155 -4.42 4.23 28.25
C ASP A 155 -4.39 2.90 27.50
N ILE A 156 -3.60 2.78 26.45
CA ILE A 156 -3.38 1.52 25.73
C ILE A 156 -2.80 0.46 26.67
N HIS A 157 -1.83 0.83 27.51
CA HIS A 157 -1.26 -0.08 28.50
C HIS A 157 -2.32 -0.61 29.50
N ARG A 158 -3.16 0.27 30.01
CA ARG A 158 -4.29 -0.12 30.91
C ARG A 158 -5.27 -1.04 30.19
N ALA A 159 -5.60 -0.75 28.93
CA ALA A 159 -6.50 -1.58 28.13
C ALA A 159 -5.93 -3.00 27.91
N ILE A 160 -4.66 -3.12 27.59
CA ILE A 160 -3.98 -4.44 27.43
C ILE A 160 -3.98 -5.21 28.76
N LYS A 161 -3.67 -4.55 29.87
CA LYS A 161 -3.73 -5.19 31.20
C LYS A 161 -5.14 -5.65 31.58
N PHE A 162 -6.15 -4.82 31.27
CA PHE A 162 -7.55 -5.17 31.52
C PHE A 162 -7.97 -6.39 30.70
N MET A 163 -7.66 -6.44 29.40
CA MET A 163 -7.97 -7.59 28.56
C MET A 163 -7.33 -8.88 29.11
N GLY A 164 -6.06 -8.81 29.53
CA GLY A 164 -5.39 -9.95 30.15
C GLY A 164 -6.05 -10.41 31.47
N ALA A 165 -6.41 -9.46 32.34
CA ALA A 165 -7.11 -9.77 33.58
C ALA A 165 -8.53 -10.31 33.35
N ALA A 166 -9.19 -9.90 32.29
CA ALA A 166 -10.51 -10.39 31.86
C ALA A 166 -10.44 -11.78 31.17
N GLY A 167 -9.25 -12.37 31.02
CA GLY A 167 -9.09 -13.71 30.47
C GLY A 167 -9.06 -13.77 28.95
N VAL A 168 -8.80 -12.66 28.26
CA VAL A 168 -8.60 -12.67 26.80
C VAL A 168 -7.35 -13.49 26.46
N ASP A 169 -7.53 -14.49 25.61
CA ASP A 169 -6.43 -15.29 25.10
C ASP A 169 -5.63 -14.49 24.07
N PHE A 170 -4.44 -14.02 24.45
CA PHE A 170 -3.55 -13.28 23.56
C PHE A 170 -2.92 -14.15 22.46
N GLU A 171 -3.01 -15.48 22.51
CA GLU A 171 -2.57 -16.33 21.40
C GLU A 171 -3.38 -16.05 20.14
N THR A 172 -4.66 -15.69 20.28
CA THR A 172 -5.52 -15.27 19.16
C THR A 172 -5.12 -13.92 18.57
N LEU A 173 -4.36 -13.10 19.31
CA LEU A 173 -3.87 -11.77 18.88
C LEU A 173 -2.41 -11.79 18.37
N ARG A 174 -1.81 -12.97 18.29
CA ARG A 174 -0.43 -13.13 17.76
C ARG A 174 -0.33 -12.90 16.28
N ASP A 175 -1.39 -13.26 15.56
CA ASP A 175 -1.46 -13.13 14.12
C ASP A 175 -2.04 -11.77 13.74
N VAL A 176 -1.34 -11.07 12.90
CA VAL A 176 -1.77 -9.76 12.40
C VAL A 176 -1.93 -9.83 10.89
N ASP A 177 -3.08 -9.37 10.40
CA ASP A 177 -3.27 -9.18 8.99
C ASP A 177 -2.56 -7.91 8.53
N LEU A 178 -1.66 -8.08 7.55
CA LEU A 178 -1.01 -7.02 6.82
C LEU A 178 -1.06 -7.36 5.33
N TYR A 179 -1.59 -6.45 4.55
CA TYR A 179 -1.77 -6.62 3.11
C TYR A 179 -0.71 -5.83 2.35
N SER A 180 -0.13 -6.40 1.30
CA SER A 180 0.78 -5.71 0.40
C SER A 180 0.02 -4.97 -0.70
N SER A 181 0.61 -3.89 -1.20
CA SER A 181 0.04 -3.09 -2.27
C SER A 181 1.10 -2.35 -3.07
N HIS A 182 0.84 -2.11 -4.35
CA HIS A 182 1.64 -1.22 -5.19
C HIS A 182 0.87 -0.71 -6.40
N GLU A 183 1.44 0.27 -7.11
CA GLU A 183 0.93 0.75 -8.37
C GLU A 183 1.21 -0.28 -9.48
N ALA A 184 0.18 -0.78 -10.12
CA ALA A 184 0.29 -1.73 -11.24
C ALA A 184 0.80 -0.99 -12.50
N LEU A 185 2.07 -0.59 -12.48
CA LEU A 185 2.63 0.29 -13.51
C LEU A 185 3.25 -0.46 -14.70
N LEU A 186 3.91 -1.60 -14.44
CA LEU A 186 4.61 -2.39 -15.47
C LEU A 186 3.72 -3.54 -15.92
N LEU A 187 2.98 -3.35 -17.00
CA LEU A 187 1.95 -4.29 -17.46
C LEU A 187 2.49 -5.67 -17.78
N GLU A 188 3.72 -5.78 -18.31
CA GLU A 188 4.38 -7.04 -18.58
C GLU A 188 4.59 -7.85 -17.30
N TYR A 189 5.04 -7.19 -16.23
CA TYR A 189 5.21 -7.82 -14.92
C TYR A 189 3.85 -8.22 -14.33
N GLU A 190 2.88 -7.32 -14.32
CA GLU A 190 1.55 -7.57 -13.74
C GLU A 190 0.81 -8.68 -14.49
N SER A 191 0.90 -8.69 -15.82
CA SER A 191 0.34 -9.77 -16.63
C SER A 191 1.00 -11.11 -16.34
N ALA A 192 2.34 -11.13 -16.23
CA ALA A 192 3.09 -12.32 -15.87
C ALA A 192 2.78 -12.82 -14.45
N MET A 193 2.37 -11.94 -13.53
CA MET A 193 1.98 -12.28 -12.15
C MET A 193 0.50 -12.64 -12.01
N THR A 194 -0.32 -12.45 -13.03
CA THR A 194 -1.74 -12.83 -13.00
C THR A 194 -1.91 -14.34 -13.18
N ARG A 195 -2.67 -14.96 -12.31
CA ARG A 195 -2.90 -16.42 -12.26
C ARG A 195 -4.38 -16.72 -12.10
N ILE A 196 -4.80 -17.85 -12.62
CA ILE A 196 -6.14 -18.40 -12.35
C ILE A 196 -6.11 -19.12 -11.00
N ASP A 197 -6.95 -18.73 -10.06
CA ASP A 197 -7.13 -19.46 -8.80
C ASP A 197 -7.80 -20.79 -9.10
N SER A 198 -7.12 -21.89 -8.78
CA SER A 198 -7.59 -23.25 -9.05
C SER A 198 -8.88 -23.64 -8.30
N ARG A 199 -9.25 -22.88 -7.25
CA ARG A 199 -10.46 -23.15 -6.45
C ARG A 199 -11.68 -22.41 -7.01
N THR A 200 -11.49 -21.21 -7.54
CA THR A 200 -12.59 -20.36 -8.01
C THR A 200 -12.67 -20.24 -9.53
N GLY A 201 -11.58 -20.58 -10.25
CA GLY A 201 -11.47 -20.37 -11.70
C GLY A 201 -11.28 -18.89 -12.08
N GLU A 202 -11.07 -18.01 -11.12
CA GLU A 202 -11.02 -16.56 -11.33
C GLU A 202 -9.57 -16.05 -11.43
N PRO A 203 -9.33 -14.99 -12.22
CA PRO A 203 -8.01 -14.40 -12.36
C PRO A 203 -7.66 -13.52 -11.16
N TYR A 204 -6.54 -13.82 -10.50
CA TYR A 204 -5.95 -12.99 -9.47
C TYR A 204 -4.54 -12.59 -9.86
N ASN A 205 -4.20 -11.33 -9.64
CA ASN A 205 -2.82 -10.89 -9.68
C ASN A 205 -2.15 -11.26 -8.35
N THR A 206 -1.04 -11.99 -8.43
CA THR A 206 -0.30 -12.51 -7.26
C THR A 206 0.86 -11.61 -6.83
N SER A 207 1.07 -10.47 -7.49
CA SER A 207 2.12 -9.51 -7.15
C SER A 207 1.82 -8.75 -5.84
N ALA A 208 0.53 -8.52 -5.53
CA ALA A 208 0.08 -7.89 -4.29
C ALA A 208 -1.38 -8.25 -3.96
N HIS A 209 -1.80 -7.93 -2.74
CA HIS A 209 -3.21 -8.07 -2.33
C HIS A 209 -4.08 -6.95 -2.89
N PHE A 210 -3.56 -5.73 -2.98
CA PHE A 210 -4.24 -4.54 -3.47
C PHE A 210 -3.38 -3.83 -4.53
N LEU A 211 -3.96 -3.54 -5.66
CA LEU A 211 -3.29 -2.87 -6.80
C LEU A 211 -4.01 -1.58 -7.15
N TRP A 212 -3.29 -0.59 -7.70
CA TRP A 212 -3.96 0.60 -8.19
C TRP A 212 -3.38 1.12 -9.50
N ALA A 213 -4.23 1.82 -10.27
CA ALA A 213 -3.80 2.68 -11.36
C ALA A 213 -3.39 4.05 -10.82
N GLY A 214 -2.28 4.57 -11.32
CA GLY A 214 -1.83 5.92 -11.04
C GLY A 214 -2.64 6.97 -11.79
N GLU A 215 -2.45 8.25 -11.42
CA GLU A 215 -3.09 9.38 -12.11
C GLU A 215 -2.76 9.44 -13.61
N ARG A 216 -1.58 8.97 -14.02
CA ARG A 216 -1.12 8.99 -15.42
C ARG A 216 -1.47 7.74 -16.21
N THR A 217 -2.05 6.74 -15.55
CA THR A 217 -2.37 5.44 -16.13
C THR A 217 -3.84 5.06 -15.93
N ARG A 218 -4.69 6.04 -15.56
CA ARG A 218 -6.12 5.83 -15.32
C ARG A 218 -7.01 6.18 -16.51
N GLU A 219 -6.45 6.30 -17.68
CA GLU A 219 -7.24 6.49 -18.91
C GLU A 219 -8.29 5.38 -19.02
N GLU A 220 -9.53 5.76 -19.25
CA GLU A 220 -10.70 4.87 -19.14
C GLU A 220 -10.60 3.66 -20.08
N GLU A 221 -10.05 3.85 -21.28
CA GLU A 221 -9.78 2.79 -22.26
C GLU A 221 -8.32 2.32 -22.25
N GLY A 222 -7.54 2.77 -21.28
CA GLY A 222 -6.12 2.46 -21.16
C GLY A 222 -5.85 1.02 -20.71
N ALA A 223 -4.70 0.49 -21.12
CA ALA A 223 -4.32 -0.89 -20.83
C ALA A 223 -4.20 -1.20 -19.32
N HIS A 224 -3.90 -0.21 -18.48
CA HIS A 224 -3.87 -0.39 -17.03
C HIS A 224 -5.28 -0.60 -16.46
N ILE A 225 -6.25 0.17 -16.91
CA ILE A 225 -7.66 0.00 -16.53
C ILE A 225 -8.19 -1.33 -17.04
N GLU A 226 -7.85 -1.72 -18.27
CA GLU A 226 -8.20 -3.02 -18.82
C GLU A 226 -7.64 -4.17 -17.99
N LEU A 227 -6.36 -4.13 -17.58
CA LEU A 227 -5.78 -5.15 -16.71
C LEU A 227 -6.52 -5.21 -15.36
N LEU A 228 -6.76 -4.05 -14.73
CA LEU A 228 -7.42 -4.00 -13.43
C LEU A 228 -8.88 -4.45 -13.48
N SER A 229 -9.58 -4.26 -14.59
CA SER A 229 -10.96 -4.76 -14.78
C SER A 229 -11.03 -6.29 -14.81
N ARG A 230 -9.95 -6.93 -15.24
CA ARG A 230 -9.90 -8.39 -15.41
C ARG A 230 -9.44 -9.18 -14.19
N VAL A 231 -8.74 -8.56 -13.23
CA VAL A 231 -8.31 -9.24 -12.02
C VAL A 231 -9.34 -9.11 -10.89
N ARG A 232 -9.40 -10.08 -10.01
CA ARG A 232 -10.38 -10.11 -8.88
C ARG A 232 -9.85 -9.52 -7.57
N ASN A 233 -8.64 -8.99 -7.58
CA ASN A 233 -8.09 -8.28 -6.42
C ASN A 233 -8.95 -7.04 -6.09
N PRO A 234 -9.03 -6.61 -4.82
CA PRO A 234 -9.43 -5.23 -4.54
C PRO A 234 -8.45 -4.28 -5.22
N ILE A 235 -8.98 -3.25 -5.85
CA ILE A 235 -8.22 -2.30 -6.66
C ILE A 235 -8.47 -0.86 -6.26
N GLY A 236 -7.53 -0.01 -6.65
CA GLY A 236 -7.64 1.43 -6.48
C GLY A 236 -7.40 2.22 -7.76
N VAL A 237 -7.89 3.44 -7.79
CA VAL A 237 -7.56 4.42 -8.84
C VAL A 237 -7.24 5.76 -8.18
N LYS A 238 -6.10 6.35 -8.55
CA LYS A 238 -5.76 7.71 -8.09
C LYS A 238 -6.54 8.73 -8.89
N LEU A 239 -7.19 9.65 -8.18
CA LEU A 239 -7.92 10.77 -8.75
C LEU A 239 -7.19 12.07 -8.44
N GLY A 240 -6.72 12.74 -9.47
CA GLY A 240 -6.09 14.06 -9.39
C GLY A 240 -7.10 15.21 -9.46
N PRO A 241 -6.63 16.46 -9.39
CA PRO A 241 -7.49 17.63 -9.35
C PRO A 241 -8.19 17.95 -10.67
N SER A 242 -7.88 17.25 -11.76
CA SER A 242 -8.54 17.38 -13.07
C SER A 242 -9.60 16.31 -13.32
N THR A 243 -9.84 15.41 -12.37
CA THR A 243 -10.85 14.36 -12.53
C THR A 243 -12.25 14.95 -12.50
N THR A 244 -13.07 14.57 -13.46
CA THR A 244 -14.48 14.96 -13.53
C THR A 244 -15.39 13.86 -12.96
N PRO A 245 -16.64 14.19 -12.53
CA PRO A 245 -17.63 13.19 -12.13
C PRO A 245 -17.89 12.15 -13.22
N ASP A 246 -18.03 12.56 -14.47
CA ASP A 246 -18.27 11.64 -15.60
C ASP A 246 -17.14 10.61 -15.75
N GLN A 247 -15.89 11.05 -15.65
CA GLN A 247 -14.72 10.15 -15.67
C GLN A 247 -14.77 9.15 -14.51
N MET A 248 -15.15 9.61 -13.32
CA MET A 248 -15.26 8.73 -12.15
C MET A 248 -16.36 7.68 -12.34
N LEU A 249 -17.51 8.07 -12.89
CA LEU A 249 -18.63 7.15 -13.22
C LEU A 249 -18.21 6.09 -14.25
N ILE A 250 -17.52 6.50 -15.32
CA ILE A 250 -16.98 5.56 -16.31
C ILE A 250 -16.03 4.55 -15.68
N LEU A 251 -15.15 5.02 -14.78
CA LEU A 251 -14.22 4.13 -14.05
C LEU A 251 -14.97 3.16 -13.13
N ILE A 252 -16.06 3.59 -12.48
CA ILE A 252 -16.90 2.73 -11.66
C ILE A 252 -17.53 1.63 -12.52
N ASP A 253 -18.19 2.00 -13.60
CA ASP A 253 -18.87 1.05 -14.52
C ASP A 253 -17.89 0.04 -15.10
N ARG A 254 -16.66 0.46 -15.40
CA ARG A 254 -15.65 -0.42 -16.01
C ARG A 254 -14.96 -1.34 -14.99
N LEU A 255 -14.69 -0.86 -13.79
CA LEU A 255 -13.87 -1.56 -12.78
C LEU A 255 -14.72 -2.31 -11.74
N ASN A 256 -15.96 -1.92 -11.58
CA ASN A 256 -16.90 -2.52 -10.63
C ASN A 256 -18.35 -2.53 -11.13
N PRO A 257 -18.61 -3.12 -12.32
CA PRO A 257 -19.94 -3.08 -12.95
C PRO A 257 -21.03 -3.72 -12.09
N ASP A 258 -20.66 -4.70 -11.26
CA ASP A 258 -21.60 -5.42 -10.38
C ASP A 258 -21.83 -4.72 -9.03
N GLY A 259 -21.21 -3.56 -8.78
CA GLY A 259 -21.33 -2.83 -7.53
C GLY A 259 -20.79 -3.62 -6.31
N GLU A 260 -19.79 -4.47 -6.52
CA GLU A 260 -19.26 -5.35 -5.46
C GLU A 260 -18.56 -4.54 -4.36
N GLU A 261 -19.02 -4.69 -3.13
CA GLU A 261 -18.43 -3.99 -1.98
C GLU A 261 -16.95 -4.33 -1.80
N GLY A 262 -16.14 -3.28 -1.59
CA GLY A 262 -14.70 -3.42 -1.35
C GLY A 262 -13.88 -3.80 -2.58
N ARG A 263 -14.48 -3.79 -3.77
CA ARG A 263 -13.80 -4.05 -5.03
C ARG A 263 -12.97 -2.86 -5.48
N LEU A 264 -13.57 -1.67 -5.54
CA LEU A 264 -12.97 -0.44 -6.04
C LEU A 264 -12.81 0.59 -4.92
N SER A 265 -11.66 1.25 -4.87
CA SER A 265 -11.37 2.37 -3.97
C SER A 265 -10.77 3.53 -4.76
N PHE A 266 -11.22 4.74 -4.51
CA PHE A 266 -10.59 5.93 -5.07
C PHE A 266 -9.59 6.54 -4.10
N ILE A 267 -8.43 6.92 -4.62
CA ILE A 267 -7.33 7.52 -3.87
C ILE A 267 -7.22 8.98 -4.31
N THR A 268 -7.82 9.88 -3.55
CA THR A 268 -7.80 11.31 -3.87
C THR A 268 -6.40 11.90 -3.72
N ARG A 269 -5.88 12.50 -4.79
CA ARG A 269 -4.55 13.13 -4.85
C ARG A 269 -4.68 14.56 -5.39
N MET A 270 -5.36 15.41 -4.63
CA MET A 270 -5.77 16.74 -5.07
C MET A 270 -4.94 17.87 -4.43
N GLY A 271 -4.14 17.55 -3.41
CA GLY A 271 -3.41 18.53 -2.61
C GLY A 271 -4.31 19.27 -1.61
N ALA A 272 -3.72 19.80 -0.56
CA ALA A 272 -4.44 20.43 0.56
C ALA A 272 -5.21 21.69 0.14
N GLU A 273 -4.71 22.44 -0.85
CA GLU A 273 -5.32 23.69 -1.32
C GLU A 273 -6.57 23.44 -2.16
N ARG A 274 -6.52 22.43 -3.07
CA ARG A 274 -7.58 22.21 -4.04
C ARG A 274 -8.62 21.19 -3.63
N ILE A 275 -8.35 20.33 -2.65
CA ILE A 275 -9.24 19.23 -2.28
C ILE A 275 -10.64 19.72 -1.85
N ARG A 276 -10.73 20.86 -1.21
CA ARG A 276 -12.00 21.44 -0.75
C ARG A 276 -12.90 21.94 -1.89
N GLU A 277 -12.30 22.22 -3.04
CA GLU A 277 -13.00 22.67 -4.25
C GLU A 277 -13.39 21.49 -5.14
N VAL A 278 -12.44 20.55 -5.37
CA VAL A 278 -12.59 19.51 -6.39
C VAL A 278 -13.16 18.19 -5.89
N LEU A 279 -13.07 17.89 -4.60
CA LEU A 279 -13.63 16.65 -4.07
C LEU A 279 -15.16 16.64 -3.95
N PRO A 280 -15.85 17.71 -3.49
CA PRO A 280 -17.30 17.67 -3.31
C PRO A 280 -18.08 17.25 -4.54
N PRO A 281 -17.82 17.77 -5.76
CA PRO A 281 -18.54 17.35 -6.96
C PRO A 281 -18.36 15.87 -7.33
N LEU A 282 -17.33 15.19 -6.79
CA LEU A 282 -17.09 13.77 -7.01
C LEU A 282 -17.85 12.89 -6.01
N LEU A 283 -18.43 13.48 -4.95
CA LEU A 283 -19.17 12.78 -3.89
C LEU A 283 -20.69 12.90 -4.06
N GLU A 284 -21.15 13.84 -4.92
CA GLU A 284 -22.56 14.04 -5.30
C GLU A 284 -23.00 13.06 -6.39
#